data_541c76a66b06033b74a48320b4d1a7b2
#
_entry.id   541c76a66b06033b74a48320b4d1a7b2
#
_cell.length_a   1.000
_cell.length_b   1.000
_cell.length_c   1.000
_cell.angle_alpha   90.00
_cell.angle_beta   90.00
_cell.angle_gamma   90.00
#
_symmetry.space_group_name_H-M   'P 1'
#
loop_
_entity.id
_entity.type
_entity.pdbx_description
1 polymer ?
#
loop_
_entity_poly.entity_id
_entity_poly.type
_entity_poly.pdbx_seq_one_letter_code
_entity_poly.pdbx_strand_id
1 'polypeptide(L)'
;GLMSTSFNQAAGVHTRDKKFIFGCGDGAIELADTVTLPHQFKSKMVFDNFRLLYQKVMPGEKGSPLKEEIDDTRHIILNYDQNIFSLDVSSINYDNPSNIVYSWKLEGFYDEWTSLTNDNRIRYTNISPGKYKLRVRAILMDDHHLLEERSLFITITPPWWATFWAGILYLIIFILVGVIVLRYLWLRKDRNNSKEKIRFFINTAHDIRTPLTLIKAPLGEILKNENLSEQGRININLAIQNTDNLSELSL
;
A
#
# COMPACT_ATOMS: atom_id res chain seq x y z
N GLY A 1 -5.81 45.56 -31.31
CA GLY A 1 -4.45 46.06 -31.16
C GLY A 1 -4.16 47.15 -32.21
N LEU A 2 -3.09 47.95 -32.01
CA LEU A 2 -2.68 48.96 -32.96
C LEU A 2 -2.20 48.30 -34.26
N MET A 3 -2.70 48.71 -35.40
CA MET A 3 -2.37 48.13 -36.72
C MET A 3 -0.99 48.56 -37.24
N SER A 4 -0.35 49.58 -36.66
CA SER A 4 0.97 50.03 -37.02
C SER A 4 1.94 50.00 -35.84
N THR A 5 3.14 49.54 -36.03
CA THR A 5 4.24 49.48 -35.06
C THR A 5 5.21 50.65 -35.15
N SER A 6 5.08 51.49 -36.18
CA SER A 6 5.94 52.65 -36.39
C SER A 6 5.18 53.94 -36.30
N PHE A 7 5.59 54.81 -35.39
CA PHE A 7 5.03 56.14 -35.20
C PHE A 7 6.00 57.20 -35.70
N ASN A 8 5.51 58.23 -36.35
CA ASN A 8 6.32 59.36 -36.77
C ASN A 8 6.71 60.20 -35.53
N GLN A 9 8.00 60.50 -35.43
CA GLN A 9 8.51 61.30 -34.34
C GLN A 9 7.87 62.68 -34.28
N ALA A 10 7.36 63.07 -33.11
CA ALA A 10 6.62 64.34 -32.90
C ALA A 10 5.29 64.50 -33.65
N ALA A 11 4.71 63.45 -34.23
CA ALA A 11 3.45 63.51 -34.94
C ALA A 11 2.25 63.10 -34.03
N GLY A 12 2.14 63.69 -32.84
CA GLY A 12 1.05 63.47 -31.93
C GLY A 12 0.37 64.80 -31.59
N VAL A 13 -0.99 64.85 -31.63
CA VAL A 13 -1.78 65.99 -31.25
C VAL A 13 -2.94 65.57 -30.34
N HIS A 14 -3.16 66.34 -29.29
CA HIS A 14 -4.35 66.24 -28.43
C HIS A 14 -5.43 67.17 -28.91
N THR A 15 -6.59 66.61 -29.28
CA THR A 15 -7.71 67.38 -29.81
C THR A 15 -8.60 67.96 -28.69
N ARG A 16 -9.37 68.99 -28.97
CA ARG A 16 -10.36 69.60 -28.02
C ARG A 16 -11.42 68.57 -27.56
N ASP A 17 -11.67 67.55 -28.38
CA ASP A 17 -12.64 66.50 -28.10
C ASP A 17 -12.05 65.34 -27.24
N LYS A 18 -10.93 65.62 -26.56
CA LYS A 18 -10.22 64.63 -25.68
C LYS A 18 -9.80 63.36 -26.41
N LYS A 19 -9.22 63.54 -27.59
CA LYS A 19 -8.64 62.45 -28.38
C LYS A 19 -7.18 62.70 -28.66
N PHE A 20 -6.37 61.66 -28.63
CA PHE A 20 -4.99 61.69 -29.12
C PHE A 20 -4.96 61.18 -30.56
N ILE A 21 -4.35 61.91 -31.46
CA ILE A 21 -4.10 61.50 -32.83
C ILE A 21 -2.59 61.34 -33.01
N PHE A 22 -2.13 60.13 -33.40
CA PHE A 22 -0.74 59.86 -33.69
C PHE A 22 -0.55 59.54 -35.17
N GLY A 23 0.36 60.23 -35.82
CA GLY A 23 0.77 59.92 -37.21
C GLY A 23 1.62 58.68 -37.28
N CYS A 24 1.24 57.75 -38.16
CA CYS A 24 1.93 56.50 -38.43
C CYS A 24 2.38 56.51 -39.91
N GLY A 25 3.25 55.55 -40.33
CA GLY A 25 3.68 55.39 -41.72
C GLY A 25 2.52 55.17 -42.69
N ASP A 26 1.45 54.56 -42.26
CA ASP A 26 0.29 54.19 -43.10
C ASP A 26 -0.98 55.01 -42.79
N GLY A 27 -0.83 56.14 -42.09
CA GLY A 27 -2.00 57.01 -41.75
C GLY A 27 -1.92 57.61 -40.37
N ALA A 28 -3.05 57.83 -39.71
CA ALA A 28 -3.15 58.34 -38.36
C ALA A 28 -4.01 57.41 -37.49
N ILE A 29 -3.60 57.23 -36.25
CA ILE A 29 -4.33 56.46 -35.23
C ILE A 29 -4.98 57.47 -34.26
N GLU A 30 -6.27 57.36 -34.09
CA GLU A 30 -7.04 58.13 -33.12
C GLU A 30 -7.28 57.29 -31.86
N LEU A 31 -6.90 57.81 -30.71
CA LEU A 31 -7.12 57.21 -29.41
C LEU A 31 -7.98 58.13 -28.57
N ALA A 32 -8.99 57.62 -27.91
CA ALA A 32 -9.76 58.42 -26.94
C ALA A 32 -8.90 58.67 -25.70
N ASP A 33 -9.05 59.87 -25.10
CA ASP A 33 -8.37 60.27 -23.86
C ASP A 33 -8.73 59.36 -22.67
N THR A 34 -9.94 58.83 -22.68
CA THR A 34 -10.37 57.78 -21.77
C THR A 34 -10.10 56.42 -22.45
N VAL A 35 -8.99 55.80 -22.15
CA VAL A 35 -8.81 54.39 -22.42
C VAL A 35 -9.76 53.65 -21.47
N THR A 36 -10.96 53.35 -21.97
CA THR A 36 -11.78 52.31 -21.36
C THR A 36 -10.99 51.03 -21.59
N LEU A 37 -10.29 50.59 -20.55
CA LEU A 37 -9.71 49.26 -20.55
C LEU A 37 -10.84 48.31 -21.00
N PRO A 38 -10.63 47.53 -22.05
CA PRO A 38 -11.63 46.56 -22.46
C PRO A 38 -12.04 45.75 -21.24
N HIS A 39 -13.33 45.40 -21.17
CA HIS A 39 -13.80 44.48 -20.15
C HIS A 39 -12.78 43.40 -19.94
N GLN A 40 -12.27 43.28 -18.71
CA GLN A 40 -11.40 42.14 -18.35
C GLN A 40 -12.17 40.88 -18.71
N PHE A 41 -11.84 40.29 -19.85
CA PHE A 41 -12.41 39.01 -20.21
C PHE A 41 -12.00 38.04 -19.08
N LYS A 42 -13.02 37.48 -18.42
CA LYS A 42 -12.78 36.53 -17.35
C LYS A 42 -12.02 35.36 -17.93
N SER A 43 -10.76 35.20 -17.54
CA SER A 43 -9.95 34.06 -17.93
C SER A 43 -10.66 32.79 -17.48
N LYS A 44 -10.67 31.76 -18.34
CA LYS A 44 -11.21 30.44 -18.02
C LYS A 44 -10.10 29.43 -18.11
N MET A 45 -9.81 28.74 -16.98
CA MET A 45 -8.89 27.63 -16.94
C MET A 45 -9.61 26.35 -17.33
N VAL A 46 -9.03 25.58 -18.22
CA VAL A 46 -9.55 24.32 -18.75
C VAL A 46 -8.53 23.21 -18.47
N PHE A 47 -9.02 22.08 -18.01
CA PHE A 47 -8.23 20.85 -17.92
C PHE A 47 -8.39 20.05 -19.20
N ASP A 48 -7.28 19.56 -19.74
CA ASP A 48 -7.27 18.78 -20.98
C ASP A 48 -6.30 17.60 -20.87
N ASN A 49 -6.43 16.64 -21.79
CA ASN A 49 -5.49 15.56 -22.01
C ASN A 49 -5.04 14.83 -20.73
N PHE A 50 -6.00 14.30 -19.96
CA PHE A 50 -5.67 13.43 -18.85
C PHE A 50 -5.01 12.13 -19.36
N ARG A 51 -3.85 11.80 -18.79
CA ARG A 51 -3.08 10.59 -19.14
C ARG A 51 -2.80 9.75 -17.91
N LEU A 52 -2.97 8.45 -18.05
CA LEU A 52 -2.53 7.44 -17.08
C LEU A 52 -1.41 6.61 -17.70
N LEU A 53 -0.34 6.37 -16.95
CA LEU A 53 0.79 5.58 -17.43
C LEU A 53 1.28 6.03 -18.83
N TYR A 54 1.30 7.37 -19.03
CA TYR A 54 1.68 8.05 -20.27
C TYR A 54 0.71 7.92 -21.46
N GLN A 55 -0.40 7.18 -21.31
CA GLN A 55 -1.42 7.02 -22.35
C GLN A 55 -2.59 7.96 -22.10
N LYS A 56 -3.07 8.63 -23.16
CA LYS A 56 -4.27 9.47 -23.08
C LYS A 56 -5.47 8.57 -22.75
N VAL A 57 -6.31 9.02 -21.83
CA VAL A 57 -7.49 8.31 -21.37
C VAL A 57 -8.73 9.11 -21.76
N MET A 58 -9.67 8.42 -22.41
CA MET A 58 -10.94 9.03 -22.83
C MET A 58 -12.07 8.60 -21.90
N PRO A 59 -13.11 9.43 -21.73
CA PRO A 59 -14.30 9.07 -20.96
C PRO A 59 -14.97 7.81 -21.52
N GLY A 60 -15.40 6.89 -20.63
CA GLY A 60 -16.15 5.70 -21.02
C GLY A 60 -15.33 4.56 -21.63
N GLU A 61 -14.03 4.70 -21.83
CA GLU A 61 -13.16 3.61 -22.25
C GLU A 61 -13.01 2.55 -21.14
N LYS A 62 -12.77 1.31 -21.54
CA LYS A 62 -12.57 0.19 -20.59
C LYS A 62 -11.31 0.43 -19.75
N GLY A 63 -11.49 0.58 -18.44
CA GLY A 63 -10.40 0.88 -17.50
C GLY A 63 -10.15 2.39 -17.29
N SER A 64 -10.91 3.24 -17.95
CA SER A 64 -10.87 4.69 -17.73
C SER A 64 -11.48 5.05 -16.36
N PRO A 65 -10.82 5.88 -15.56
CA PRO A 65 -11.41 6.44 -14.35
C PRO A 65 -12.35 7.63 -14.65
N LEU A 66 -12.36 8.10 -15.90
CA LEU A 66 -13.16 9.25 -16.33
C LEU A 66 -14.54 8.78 -16.78
N LYS A 67 -15.58 9.38 -16.19
CA LYS A 67 -16.98 9.21 -16.61
C LYS A 67 -17.42 10.28 -17.60
N GLU A 68 -16.85 11.47 -17.46
CA GLU A 68 -17.11 12.67 -18.24
C GLU A 68 -15.77 13.26 -18.69
N GLU A 69 -15.78 14.29 -19.52
CA GLU A 69 -14.57 15.02 -19.89
C GLU A 69 -13.85 15.52 -18.64
N ILE A 70 -12.52 15.53 -18.70
CA ILE A 70 -11.69 15.92 -17.55
C ILE A 70 -12.01 17.34 -17.06
N ASP A 71 -12.43 18.21 -17.95
CA ASP A 71 -12.80 19.59 -17.62
C ASP A 71 -14.04 19.66 -16.73
N ASP A 72 -15.00 18.76 -16.92
CA ASP A 72 -16.24 18.70 -16.13
C ASP A 72 -16.09 17.86 -14.86
N THR A 73 -15.03 17.05 -14.80
CA THR A 73 -14.77 16.12 -13.70
C THR A 73 -14.21 16.86 -12.49
N ARG A 74 -14.87 16.70 -11.34
CA ARG A 74 -14.40 17.26 -10.05
C ARG A 74 -13.64 16.26 -9.19
N HIS A 75 -13.87 14.96 -9.39
CA HIS A 75 -13.29 13.91 -8.58
C HIS A 75 -12.93 12.69 -9.45
N ILE A 76 -11.67 12.27 -9.39
CA ILE A 76 -11.16 11.11 -10.07
C ILE A 76 -10.81 10.04 -9.03
N ILE A 77 -11.20 8.79 -9.31
CA ILE A 77 -10.83 7.64 -8.49
C ILE A 77 -9.87 6.77 -9.31
N LEU A 78 -8.65 6.63 -8.84
CA LEU A 78 -7.60 5.83 -9.44
C LEU A 78 -7.39 4.54 -8.64
N ASN A 79 -7.05 3.47 -9.32
CA ASN A 79 -6.58 2.25 -8.67
C ASN A 79 -5.13 2.40 -8.20
N TYR A 80 -4.67 1.56 -7.31
CA TYR A 80 -3.30 1.58 -6.76
C TYR A 80 -2.21 1.44 -7.83
N ASP A 81 -2.50 0.79 -8.95
CA ASP A 81 -1.63 0.61 -10.12
C ASP A 81 -1.63 1.80 -11.08
N GLN A 82 -2.61 2.72 -10.95
CA GLN A 82 -2.74 3.94 -11.73
C GLN A 82 -2.10 5.15 -11.02
N ASN A 83 -0.93 4.95 -10.40
CA ASN A 83 -0.24 5.93 -9.56
C ASN A 83 0.66 6.91 -10.33
N ILE A 84 0.63 6.86 -11.65
CA ILE A 84 1.33 7.77 -12.55
C ILE A 84 0.30 8.44 -13.44
N PHE A 85 0.14 9.74 -13.29
CA PHE A 85 -0.78 10.50 -14.12
C PHE A 85 -0.20 11.83 -14.57
N SER A 86 -0.72 12.36 -15.66
CA SER A 86 -0.45 13.72 -16.09
C SER A 86 -1.71 14.39 -16.63
N LEU A 87 -1.75 15.70 -16.49
CA LEU A 87 -2.87 16.56 -16.84
C LEU A 87 -2.32 17.79 -17.55
N ASP A 88 -2.86 18.11 -18.70
CA ASP A 88 -2.55 19.39 -19.37
C ASP A 88 -3.54 20.45 -18.89
N VAL A 89 -3.06 21.67 -18.71
CA VAL A 89 -3.84 22.82 -18.25
C VAL A 89 -3.71 23.93 -19.27
N SER A 90 -4.82 24.57 -19.61
CA SER A 90 -4.83 25.73 -20.50
C SER A 90 -5.66 26.83 -19.87
N SER A 91 -5.17 28.06 -19.88
CA SER A 91 -5.96 29.24 -19.50
C SER A 91 -6.28 30.04 -20.76
N ILE A 92 -7.57 30.20 -21.03
CA ILE A 92 -8.04 30.96 -22.16
C ILE A 92 -8.12 32.43 -21.73
N ASN A 93 -7.13 33.19 -22.13
CA ASN A 93 -7.11 34.64 -21.98
C ASN A 93 -6.91 35.28 -23.36
N TYR A 94 -7.89 36.06 -23.81
CA TYR A 94 -7.88 36.68 -25.13
C TYR A 94 -7.00 37.93 -25.18
N ASP A 95 -6.69 38.55 -24.04
CA ASP A 95 -5.94 39.80 -23.98
C ASP A 95 -4.41 39.56 -24.11
N ASN A 96 -3.89 38.53 -23.48
CA ASN A 96 -2.44 38.26 -23.47
C ASN A 96 -2.13 36.77 -23.31
N PRO A 97 -2.36 35.93 -24.34
CA PRO A 97 -2.26 34.47 -24.21
C PRO A 97 -0.81 33.96 -24.00
N SER A 98 0.21 34.73 -24.44
CA SER A 98 1.61 34.32 -24.38
C SER A 98 2.31 34.58 -23.04
N ASN A 99 1.64 35.24 -22.10
CA ASN A 99 2.24 35.72 -20.86
C ASN A 99 1.68 35.04 -19.60
N ILE A 100 1.10 33.84 -19.77
CA ILE A 100 0.48 33.08 -18.68
C ILE A 100 1.49 32.04 -18.17
N VAL A 101 1.69 32.04 -16.86
CA VAL A 101 2.48 31.03 -16.15
C VAL A 101 1.58 30.25 -15.17
N TYR A 102 1.95 29.02 -14.95
CA TYR A 102 1.22 28.10 -14.09
C TYR A 102 2.01 27.75 -12.84
N SER A 103 1.30 27.48 -11.77
CA SER A 103 1.82 26.90 -10.55
C SER A 103 0.77 25.97 -9.98
N TRP A 104 1.20 24.84 -9.44
CA TRP A 104 0.30 23.85 -8.88
C TRP A 104 0.87 23.24 -7.61
N LYS A 105 -0.02 22.63 -6.83
CA LYS A 105 0.32 21.81 -5.68
C LYS A 105 -0.63 20.63 -5.55
N LEU A 106 -0.18 19.55 -4.96
CA LEU A 106 -1.00 18.38 -4.65
C LEU A 106 -1.11 18.24 -3.13
N GLU A 107 -2.16 18.83 -2.56
CA GLU A 107 -2.41 18.77 -1.11
C GLU A 107 -2.58 17.31 -0.66
N GLY A 108 -1.89 16.95 0.42
CA GLY A 108 -1.79 15.56 0.92
C GLY A 108 -0.59 14.78 0.38
N PHE A 109 0.12 15.29 -0.64
CA PHE A 109 1.37 14.72 -1.13
C PHE A 109 2.53 15.71 -0.95
N TYR A 110 2.36 16.93 -1.45
CA TYR A 110 3.28 18.05 -1.29
C TYR A 110 2.49 19.35 -1.26
N ASP A 111 2.47 20.01 -0.12
CA ASP A 111 1.58 21.15 0.14
C ASP A 111 2.13 22.50 -0.33
N GLU A 112 3.39 22.54 -0.78
CA GLU A 112 3.98 23.74 -1.33
C GLU A 112 3.64 23.93 -2.81
N TRP A 113 3.55 25.20 -3.23
CA TRP A 113 3.34 25.55 -4.62
C TRP A 113 4.63 25.32 -5.43
N THR A 114 4.51 24.73 -6.60
CA THR A 114 5.63 24.67 -7.55
C THR A 114 6.06 26.06 -7.97
N SER A 115 7.31 26.20 -8.41
CA SER A 115 7.78 27.42 -9.05
C SER A 115 6.93 27.76 -10.28
N LEU A 116 6.79 29.04 -10.59
CA LEU A 116 6.09 29.48 -11.79
C LEU A 116 6.77 28.94 -13.04
N THR A 117 5.98 28.36 -13.93
CA THR A 117 6.47 27.75 -15.16
C THR A 117 5.54 27.98 -16.33
N ASN A 118 6.12 28.03 -17.55
CA ASN A 118 5.36 28.04 -18.80
C ASN A 118 4.95 26.63 -19.24
N ASP A 119 5.46 25.57 -18.59
CA ASP A 119 4.98 24.20 -18.85
C ASP A 119 3.53 24.09 -18.35
N ASN A 120 2.67 23.72 -19.26
CA ASN A 120 1.24 23.53 -18.97
C ASN A 120 0.90 22.09 -18.61
N ARG A 121 1.91 21.22 -18.48
CA ARG A 121 1.73 19.80 -18.17
C ARG A 121 2.14 19.47 -16.75
N ILE A 122 1.15 19.16 -15.94
CA ILE A 122 1.30 18.65 -14.58
C ILE A 122 1.58 17.17 -14.64
N ARG A 123 2.65 16.70 -13.98
CA ARG A 123 3.04 15.29 -13.94
C ARG A 123 3.29 14.86 -12.50
N TYR A 124 2.69 13.73 -12.15
CA TYR A 124 2.93 13.08 -10.88
C TYR A 124 3.22 11.60 -11.08
N THR A 125 4.20 11.09 -10.33
CA THR A 125 4.64 9.70 -10.43
C THR A 125 4.74 9.08 -9.04
N ASN A 126 4.39 7.80 -8.95
CA ASN A 126 4.53 6.99 -7.74
C ASN A 126 3.83 7.59 -6.50
N ILE A 127 2.58 8.03 -6.69
CA ILE A 127 1.76 8.55 -5.59
C ILE A 127 1.18 7.38 -4.80
N SER A 128 1.32 7.41 -3.49
CA SER A 128 0.78 6.40 -2.57
C SER A 128 -0.76 6.41 -2.56
N PRO A 129 -1.42 5.31 -2.19
CA PRO A 129 -2.86 5.31 -1.93
C PRO A 129 -3.24 6.39 -0.90
N GLY A 130 -4.28 7.16 -1.23
CA GLY A 130 -4.70 8.28 -0.39
C GLY A 130 -5.72 9.19 -1.07
N LYS A 131 -6.07 10.27 -0.38
CA LYS A 131 -6.95 11.32 -0.90
C LYS A 131 -6.15 12.60 -1.09
N TYR A 132 -6.21 13.16 -2.28
CA TYR A 132 -5.42 14.31 -2.68
C TYR A 132 -6.30 15.37 -3.30
N LYS A 133 -5.85 16.64 -3.20
CA LYS A 133 -6.49 17.76 -3.89
C LYS A 133 -5.44 18.50 -4.71
N LEU A 134 -5.51 18.32 -6.03
CA LEU A 134 -4.70 19.10 -6.96
C LEU A 134 -5.29 20.52 -7.04
N ARG A 135 -4.46 21.52 -6.77
CA ARG A 135 -4.79 22.92 -6.98
C ARG A 135 -3.85 23.49 -8.02
N VAL A 136 -4.41 24.22 -8.96
CA VAL A 136 -3.68 24.82 -10.08
C VAL A 136 -4.04 26.29 -10.16
N ARG A 137 -3.03 27.13 -10.37
CA ARG A 137 -3.17 28.57 -10.57
C ARG A 137 -2.64 28.96 -11.92
N ALA A 138 -3.38 29.81 -12.61
CA ALA A 138 -2.90 30.56 -13.76
C ALA A 138 -2.64 32.01 -13.32
N ILE A 139 -1.46 32.49 -13.62
CA ILE A 139 -0.95 33.80 -13.17
C ILE A 139 -0.42 34.54 -14.39
N LEU A 140 -0.73 35.83 -14.49
CA LEU A 140 -0.14 36.69 -15.52
C LEU A 140 1.30 37.08 -15.07
N MET A 141 2.26 36.89 -15.97
CA MET A 141 3.68 37.07 -15.62
C MET A 141 4.05 38.54 -15.33
N ASP A 142 3.37 39.48 -15.97
CA ASP A 142 3.74 40.90 -15.92
C ASP A 142 3.50 41.52 -14.54
N ASP A 143 2.35 41.29 -13.96
CA ASP A 143 1.94 41.87 -12.67
C ASP A 143 1.71 40.86 -11.55
N HIS A 144 2.02 39.59 -11.81
CA HIS A 144 1.76 38.47 -10.90
C HIS A 144 0.28 38.36 -10.50
N HIS A 145 -0.61 38.88 -11.34
CA HIS A 145 -2.05 38.83 -11.09
C HIS A 145 -2.57 37.38 -11.23
N LEU A 146 -3.30 36.91 -10.21
CA LEU A 146 -3.97 35.62 -10.23
C LEU A 146 -5.19 35.72 -11.20
N LEU A 147 -5.11 35.01 -12.31
CA LEU A 147 -6.21 34.96 -13.29
C LEU A 147 -7.31 34.02 -12.81
N GLU A 148 -6.94 32.81 -12.45
CA GLU A 148 -7.91 31.82 -11.99
C GLU A 148 -7.18 30.74 -11.16
N GLU A 149 -7.91 30.16 -10.21
CA GLU A 149 -7.49 28.97 -9.49
C GLU A 149 -8.55 27.88 -9.63
N ARG A 150 -8.11 26.67 -9.92
CA ARG A 150 -9.00 25.51 -10.08
C ARG A 150 -8.49 24.34 -9.26
N SER A 151 -9.40 23.46 -8.82
CA SER A 151 -9.04 22.27 -8.03
C SER A 151 -9.72 21.02 -8.56
N LEU A 152 -8.99 19.88 -8.43
CA LEU A 152 -9.43 18.55 -8.81
C LEU A 152 -9.14 17.59 -7.66
N PHE A 153 -10.14 16.84 -7.20
CA PHE A 153 -9.96 15.82 -6.18
C PHE A 153 -9.52 14.50 -6.81
N ILE A 154 -8.50 13.89 -6.25
CA ILE A 154 -7.93 12.62 -6.73
C ILE A 154 -7.87 11.66 -5.55
N THR A 155 -8.50 10.50 -5.69
CA THR A 155 -8.43 9.44 -4.69
C THR A 155 -7.77 8.22 -5.31
N ILE A 156 -6.68 7.75 -4.70
CA ILE A 156 -6.00 6.51 -5.10
C ILE A 156 -6.37 5.43 -4.10
N THR A 157 -7.04 4.39 -4.58
CA THR A 157 -7.50 3.29 -3.73
C THR A 157 -6.35 2.36 -3.34
N PRO A 158 -6.29 1.88 -2.10
CA PRO A 158 -5.28 0.91 -1.71
C PRO A 158 -5.54 -0.45 -2.38
N PRO A 159 -4.49 -1.28 -2.58
CA PRO A 159 -4.66 -2.64 -3.07
C PRO A 159 -5.46 -3.48 -2.06
N TRP A 160 -6.20 -4.49 -2.57
CA TRP A 160 -7.07 -5.32 -1.74
C TRP A 160 -6.36 -6.02 -0.58
N TRP A 161 -5.07 -6.39 -0.77
CA TRP A 161 -4.26 -7.04 0.28
C TRP A 161 -3.75 -6.09 1.37
N ALA A 162 -3.80 -4.77 1.15
CA ALA A 162 -3.43 -3.75 2.13
C ALA A 162 -4.66 -3.11 2.81
N THR A 163 -5.84 -3.72 2.63
CA THR A 163 -7.06 -3.27 3.29
C THR A 163 -7.14 -3.79 4.73
N PHE A 164 -7.91 -3.10 5.56
CA PHE A 164 -8.17 -3.52 6.95
C PHE A 164 -8.66 -4.98 7.05
N TRP A 165 -9.55 -5.39 6.14
CA TRP A 165 -10.08 -6.75 6.11
C TRP A 165 -9.01 -7.81 5.76
N ALA A 166 -8.09 -7.48 4.88
CA ALA A 166 -6.95 -8.35 4.59
C ALA A 166 -6.05 -8.52 5.83
N GLY A 167 -5.84 -7.46 6.60
CA GLY A 167 -5.11 -7.53 7.86
C GLY A 167 -5.75 -8.49 8.88
N ILE A 168 -7.07 -8.46 9.02
CA ILE A 168 -7.81 -9.40 9.87
C ILE A 168 -7.64 -10.84 9.37
N LEU A 169 -7.74 -11.06 8.06
CA LEU A 169 -7.54 -12.38 7.46
C LEU A 169 -6.14 -12.94 7.73
N TYR A 170 -5.11 -12.12 7.60
CA TYR A 170 -3.73 -12.52 7.93
C TYR A 170 -3.56 -12.87 9.39
N LEU A 171 -4.18 -12.13 10.30
CA LEU A 171 -4.16 -12.44 11.74
C LEU A 171 -4.82 -13.79 12.03
N ILE A 172 -5.97 -14.07 11.42
CA ILE A 172 -6.66 -15.36 11.57
C ILE A 172 -5.78 -16.51 11.07
N ILE A 173 -5.18 -16.36 9.89
CA ILE A 173 -4.28 -17.37 9.32
C ILE A 173 -3.08 -17.60 10.25
N PHE A 174 -2.48 -16.54 10.78
CA PHE A 174 -1.35 -16.63 11.70
C PHE A 174 -1.70 -17.40 12.98
N ILE A 175 -2.86 -17.10 13.58
CA ILE A 175 -3.35 -17.81 14.77
C ILE A 175 -3.60 -19.29 14.45
N LEU A 176 -4.23 -19.58 13.32
CA LEU A 176 -4.52 -20.96 12.91
C LEU A 176 -3.24 -21.79 12.71
N VAL A 177 -2.25 -21.22 12.03
CA VAL A 177 -0.93 -21.86 11.88
C VAL A 177 -0.27 -22.07 13.25
N GLY A 178 -0.33 -21.08 14.13
CA GLY A 178 0.18 -21.20 15.51
C GLY A 178 -0.45 -22.37 16.27
N VAL A 179 -1.77 -22.50 16.21
CA VAL A 179 -2.51 -23.61 16.85
C VAL A 179 -2.10 -24.97 16.27
N ILE A 180 -1.97 -25.07 14.94
CA ILE A 180 -1.52 -26.30 14.28
C ILE A 180 -0.12 -26.70 14.74
N VAL A 181 0.81 -25.75 14.77
CA VAL A 181 2.20 -26.01 15.21
C VAL A 181 2.23 -26.44 16.68
N LEU A 182 1.52 -25.73 17.57
CA LEU A 182 1.44 -26.09 18.98
C LEU A 182 0.85 -27.49 19.18
N ARG A 183 -0.23 -27.83 18.46
CA ARG A 183 -0.84 -29.16 18.50
C ARG A 183 0.13 -30.25 18.00
N TYR A 184 0.86 -29.97 16.93
CA TYR A 184 1.88 -30.90 16.41
C TYR A 184 3.00 -31.13 17.41
N LEU A 185 3.52 -30.09 18.06
CA LEU A 185 4.56 -30.18 19.09
C LEU A 185 4.07 -30.96 20.31
N TRP A 186 2.83 -30.72 20.73
CA TRP A 186 2.21 -31.44 21.86
C TRP A 186 2.07 -32.92 21.56
N LEU A 187 1.57 -33.30 20.37
CA LEU A 187 1.47 -34.69 19.93
C LEU A 187 2.83 -35.39 19.83
N ARG A 188 3.88 -34.68 19.42
CA ARG A 188 5.24 -35.21 19.42
C ARG A 188 5.75 -35.50 20.84
N LYS A 189 5.50 -34.59 21.77
CA LYS A 189 5.89 -34.73 23.17
C LYS A 189 5.21 -35.93 23.83
N ASP A 190 3.92 -36.10 23.58
CA ASP A 190 3.14 -37.22 24.12
C ASP A 190 3.63 -38.56 23.61
N ARG A 191 3.94 -38.70 22.31
CA ARG A 191 4.50 -39.92 21.74
C ARG A 191 5.88 -40.27 22.33
N ASN A 192 6.73 -39.31 22.64
CA ASN A 192 8.03 -39.56 23.23
C ASN A 192 7.89 -40.01 24.67
N ASN A 193 7.03 -39.41 25.48
CA ASN A 193 6.76 -39.83 26.85
C ASN A 193 6.22 -41.27 26.93
N SER A 194 5.35 -41.63 25.98
CA SER A 194 4.83 -43.01 25.91
C SER A 194 5.91 -44.04 25.58
N LYS A 195 6.84 -43.74 24.68
CA LYS A 195 7.97 -44.60 24.32
C LYS A 195 8.96 -44.77 25.50
N GLU A 196 9.22 -43.70 26.24
CA GLU A 196 10.08 -43.76 27.44
C GLU A 196 9.46 -44.62 28.53
N LYS A 197 8.17 -44.50 28.76
CA LYS A 197 7.45 -45.35 29.73
C LYS A 197 7.54 -46.83 29.33
N ILE A 198 7.32 -47.17 28.06
CA ILE A 198 7.42 -48.56 27.60
C ILE A 198 8.85 -49.07 27.73
N ARG A 199 9.86 -48.30 27.38
CA ARG A 199 11.28 -48.69 27.58
C ARG A 199 11.62 -48.90 29.06
N PHE A 200 11.15 -48.02 29.92
CA PHE A 200 11.32 -48.16 31.36
C PHE A 200 10.73 -49.49 31.88
N PHE A 201 9.50 -49.84 31.49
CA PHE A 201 8.87 -51.09 31.87
C PHE A 201 9.64 -52.31 31.36
N ILE A 202 10.08 -52.31 30.08
CA ILE A 202 10.86 -53.42 29.50
C ILE A 202 12.19 -53.59 30.23
N ASN A 203 12.91 -52.52 30.51
CA ASN A 203 14.19 -52.57 31.22
C ASN A 203 13.99 -53.06 32.66
N THR A 204 12.98 -52.53 33.36
CA THR A 204 12.67 -52.93 34.74
C THR A 204 12.32 -54.44 34.83
N ALA A 205 11.52 -54.93 33.86
CA ALA A 205 11.18 -56.34 33.76
C ALA A 205 12.41 -57.23 33.57
N HIS A 206 13.33 -56.82 32.70
CA HIS A 206 14.62 -57.54 32.51
C HIS A 206 15.49 -57.53 33.77
N ASP A 207 15.59 -56.39 34.45
CA ASP A 207 16.42 -56.23 35.64
C ASP A 207 15.86 -56.99 36.85
N ILE A 208 14.55 -57.26 36.88
CA ILE A 208 13.95 -58.14 37.89
C ILE A 208 14.15 -59.59 37.56
N ARG A 209 14.09 -60.02 36.29
CA ARG A 209 14.22 -61.40 35.87
C ARG A 209 15.58 -61.99 36.23
N THR A 210 16.67 -61.21 36.07
CA THR A 210 18.02 -61.67 36.36
C THR A 210 18.23 -62.12 37.80
N PRO A 211 17.90 -61.33 38.86
CA PRO A 211 18.03 -61.78 40.27
C PRO A 211 17.10 -62.93 40.61
N LEU A 212 15.89 -62.98 40.03
CA LEU A 212 14.96 -64.10 40.24
C LEU A 212 15.52 -65.39 39.73
N THR A 213 16.20 -65.41 38.57
CA THR A 213 16.87 -66.62 38.04
C THR A 213 18.01 -67.00 38.89
N LEU A 214 18.79 -66.05 39.43
CA LEU A 214 19.90 -66.33 40.36
C LEU A 214 19.43 -66.90 41.72
N ILE A 215 18.20 -66.60 42.14
CA ILE A 215 17.59 -67.16 43.35
C ILE A 215 17.03 -68.56 43.06
N LYS A 216 16.39 -68.77 41.93
CA LYS A 216 15.74 -70.03 41.56
C LYS A 216 16.75 -71.19 41.36
N ALA A 217 17.90 -70.90 40.71
CA ALA A 217 18.88 -71.90 40.38
C ALA A 217 19.43 -72.66 41.66
N PRO A 218 19.91 -71.96 42.71
CA PRO A 218 20.35 -72.59 43.92
C PRO A 218 19.25 -73.35 44.69
N LEU A 219 18.02 -72.74 44.70
CA LEU A 219 16.87 -73.38 45.31
C LEU A 219 16.53 -74.71 44.65
N GLY A 220 16.66 -74.79 43.31
CA GLY A 220 16.46 -75.99 42.53
C GLY A 220 17.56 -77.06 42.77
N GLU A 221 18.82 -76.65 42.99
CA GLU A 221 19.93 -77.57 43.36
C GLU A 221 19.75 -78.15 44.76
N ILE A 222 19.40 -77.33 45.74
CA ILE A 222 19.13 -77.75 47.10
C ILE A 222 17.99 -78.79 47.11
N LEU A 223 16.93 -78.57 46.33
CA LEU A 223 15.78 -79.49 46.24
C LEU A 223 16.19 -80.90 45.69
N LYS A 224 17.22 -80.95 44.82
CA LYS A 224 17.65 -82.15 44.14
C LYS A 224 18.72 -82.93 44.93
N ASN A 225 19.65 -82.23 45.58
CA ASN A 225 20.87 -82.79 46.08
C ASN A 225 20.96 -82.96 47.59
N GLU A 226 20.05 -82.38 48.38
CA GLU A 226 20.03 -82.43 49.81
C GLU A 226 18.88 -83.29 50.43
N ASN A 227 19.17 -84.00 51.52
CA ASN A 227 18.14 -84.72 52.28
C ASN A 227 17.36 -83.75 53.16
N LEU A 228 16.35 -83.17 52.62
CA LEU A 228 15.52 -82.18 53.27
C LEU A 228 14.40 -82.85 54.08
N SER A 229 14.07 -82.25 55.26
CA SER A 229 12.83 -82.58 55.95
C SER A 229 11.63 -82.27 55.08
N GLU A 230 10.50 -82.95 55.34
CA GLU A 230 9.26 -82.70 54.54
C GLU A 230 8.85 -81.28 54.57
N GLN A 231 8.96 -80.56 55.71
CA GLN A 231 8.70 -79.14 55.85
C GLN A 231 9.69 -78.28 55.08
N GLY A 232 10.98 -78.63 54.99
CA GLY A 232 11.99 -77.93 54.21
C GLY A 232 11.72 -78.04 52.71
N ARG A 233 11.30 -79.20 52.22
CA ARG A 233 10.92 -79.41 50.83
C ARG A 233 9.68 -78.52 50.40
N ILE A 234 8.66 -78.44 51.30
CA ILE A 234 7.47 -77.59 51.09
C ILE A 234 7.88 -76.13 50.99
N ASN A 235 8.74 -75.63 51.88
CA ASN A 235 9.18 -74.26 51.92
C ASN A 235 9.97 -73.84 50.63
N ILE A 236 10.86 -74.72 50.16
CA ILE A 236 11.65 -74.51 48.97
C ILE A 236 10.74 -74.48 47.70
N ASN A 237 9.84 -75.47 47.62
CA ASN A 237 8.83 -75.43 46.51
C ASN A 237 7.98 -74.19 46.51
N LEU A 238 7.55 -73.67 47.64
CA LEU A 238 6.84 -72.42 47.75
C LEU A 238 7.67 -71.22 47.32
N ALA A 239 8.99 -71.20 47.65
CA ALA A 239 9.92 -70.15 47.24
C ALA A 239 10.14 -70.17 45.72
N ILE A 240 10.31 -71.37 45.10
CA ILE A 240 10.40 -71.52 43.65
C ILE A 240 9.15 -71.08 42.96
N GLN A 241 7.94 -71.46 43.46
CA GLN A 241 6.68 -71.05 42.89
C GLN A 241 6.49 -69.55 42.94
N ASN A 242 6.87 -68.89 44.05
CA ASN A 242 6.81 -67.43 44.15
C ASN A 242 7.80 -66.74 43.20
N THR A 243 8.99 -67.29 42.98
CA THR A 243 9.93 -66.74 41.97
C THR A 243 9.39 -66.91 40.55
N ASP A 244 8.72 -68.01 40.24
CA ASP A 244 8.06 -68.22 38.92
C ASP A 244 6.92 -67.26 38.71
N ASN A 245 6.04 -67.05 39.68
CA ASN A 245 4.97 -66.12 39.63
C ASN A 245 5.46 -64.66 39.41
N LEU A 246 6.54 -64.26 40.09
CA LEU A 246 7.20 -62.97 39.91
C LEU A 246 7.83 -62.82 38.52
N SER A 247 8.44 -63.91 37.99
CA SER A 247 8.98 -63.94 36.64
C SER A 247 7.93 -63.85 35.56
N GLU A 248 6.76 -64.44 35.72
CA GLU A 248 5.62 -64.34 34.79
C GLU A 248 5.02 -62.97 34.81
N LEU A 249 4.92 -62.30 35.96
CA LEU A 249 4.45 -60.91 36.04
C LEU A 249 5.41 -59.91 35.38
N SER A 250 6.65 -60.30 35.09
CA SER A 250 7.65 -59.48 34.39
C SER A 250 7.70 -59.73 32.88
N LEU A 251 6.79 -60.53 32.32
CA LEU A 251 6.59 -60.72 30.89
C LEU A 251 5.55 -59.74 30.35
#